data_65d8076f9a3a88d23f1bcef3ae609d2d
#
_entry.id   65d8076f9a3a88d23f1bcef3ae609d2d
#
_cell.length_a   1.000
_cell.length_b   1.000
_cell.length_c   1.000
_cell.angle_alpha   90.00
_cell.angle_beta   90.00
_cell.angle_gamma   90.00
#
_symmetry.space_group_name_H-M   'P 1'
#
loop_
_entity.id
_entity.type
_entity.pdbx_description
1 polymer ?
#
loop_
_entity_poly.entity_id
_entity_poly.type
_entity_poly.pdbx_seq_one_letter_code
_entity_poly.pdbx_strand_id
1 'polypeptide(L)'
;YACIGVSKAAMESLVRYLAYELAPLGIHCNGVSAGPVETRALDWFKWPDAVHRYASTKSPWSRIGQPSDLAGIVSFLCTADADWITGQIIRADGGISMGENFHDWLTDEQKAEANKGR
;
A
#
# COMPACT_ATOMS: atom_id res chain seq x y z
N TYR A 1 16.76 -4.15 8.28
CA TYR A 1 15.66 -3.95 7.32
C TYR A 1 16.08 -3.18 6.07
N ALA A 2 17.22 -2.47 6.12
CA ALA A 2 17.72 -1.66 5.00
C ALA A 2 17.90 -2.45 3.69
N CYS A 3 18.40 -3.69 3.76
CA CYS A 3 18.55 -4.55 2.57
C CYS A 3 17.21 -4.84 1.88
N ILE A 4 16.14 -5.02 2.66
CA ILE A 4 14.79 -5.21 2.11
C ILE A 4 14.31 -3.92 1.43
N GLY A 5 14.50 -2.76 2.07
CA GLY A 5 14.15 -1.47 1.47
C GLY A 5 14.87 -1.21 0.15
N VAL A 6 16.19 -1.45 0.11
CA VAL A 6 16.98 -1.32 -1.12
C VAL A 6 16.48 -2.27 -2.21
N SER A 7 16.21 -3.54 -1.89
CA SER A 7 15.70 -4.51 -2.87
C SER A 7 14.34 -4.09 -3.44
N LYS A 8 13.45 -3.53 -2.60
CA LYS A 8 12.14 -3.04 -3.06
C LYS A 8 12.27 -1.81 -3.96
N ALA A 9 13.15 -0.87 -3.63
CA ALA A 9 13.45 0.27 -4.49
C ALA A 9 14.01 -0.17 -5.86
N ALA A 10 14.88 -1.18 -5.88
CA ALA A 10 15.39 -1.76 -7.12
C ALA A 10 14.27 -2.40 -7.96
N MET A 11 13.33 -3.12 -7.33
CA MET A 11 12.15 -3.68 -8.01
C MET A 11 11.26 -2.58 -8.60
N GLU A 12 11.03 -1.49 -7.90
CA GLU A 12 10.25 -0.35 -8.43
C GLU A 12 10.94 0.29 -9.64
N SER A 13 12.27 0.39 -9.61
CA SER A 13 13.04 0.85 -10.77
C SER A 13 12.91 -0.12 -11.93
N LEU A 14 13.04 -1.43 -11.68
CA LEU A 14 12.91 -2.48 -12.70
C LEU A 14 11.54 -2.45 -13.38
N VAL A 15 10.46 -2.25 -12.64
CA VAL A 15 9.11 -2.11 -13.20
C VAL A 15 9.07 -1.01 -14.27
N ARG A 16 9.68 0.15 -14.00
CA ARG A 16 9.71 1.27 -14.97
C ARG A 16 10.49 0.94 -16.24
N TYR A 17 11.65 0.29 -16.11
CA TYR A 17 12.44 -0.14 -17.26
C TYR A 17 11.70 -1.20 -18.08
N LEU A 18 11.17 -2.23 -17.45
CA LEU A 18 10.42 -3.28 -18.13
C LEU A 18 9.16 -2.74 -18.81
N ALA A 19 8.45 -1.79 -18.19
CA ALA A 19 7.29 -1.15 -18.78
C ALA A 19 7.66 -0.46 -20.11
N TYR A 20 8.79 0.22 -20.16
CA TYR A 20 9.24 0.88 -21.37
C TYR A 20 9.73 -0.11 -22.44
N GLU A 21 10.55 -1.08 -22.03
CA GLU A 21 11.16 -2.04 -22.94
C GLU A 21 10.14 -3.02 -23.55
N LEU A 22 9.12 -3.41 -22.76
CA LEU A 22 8.13 -4.41 -23.18
C LEU A 22 6.88 -3.80 -23.84
N ALA A 23 6.70 -2.48 -23.77
CA ALA A 23 5.55 -1.80 -24.38
C ALA A 23 5.40 -2.09 -25.89
N PRO A 24 6.47 -2.15 -26.71
CA PRO A 24 6.35 -2.50 -28.12
C PRO A 24 5.82 -3.91 -28.38
N LEU A 25 5.86 -4.78 -27.36
CA LEU A 25 5.32 -6.14 -27.39
C LEU A 25 3.88 -6.22 -26.87
N GLY A 26 3.25 -5.08 -26.52
CA GLY A 26 1.92 -5.03 -25.93
C GLY A 26 1.87 -5.54 -24.48
N ILE A 27 3.01 -5.52 -23.77
CA ILE A 27 3.08 -5.99 -22.38
C ILE A 27 3.13 -4.79 -21.45
N HIS A 28 2.19 -4.77 -20.49
CA HIS A 28 2.15 -3.79 -19.41
C HIS A 28 2.89 -4.33 -18.18
N CYS A 29 3.69 -3.49 -17.54
CA CYS A 29 4.41 -3.84 -16.32
C CYS A 29 4.10 -2.80 -15.25
N ASN A 30 3.44 -3.23 -14.19
CA ASN A 30 3.08 -2.39 -13.05
C ASN A 30 3.42 -3.09 -11.74
N GLY A 31 3.57 -2.31 -10.68
CA GLY A 31 3.75 -2.82 -9.32
C GLY A 31 2.61 -2.38 -8.41
N VAL A 32 2.24 -3.23 -7.45
CA VAL A 32 1.34 -2.87 -6.35
C VAL A 32 2.14 -2.89 -5.05
N SER A 33 2.22 -1.73 -4.39
CA SER A 33 2.96 -1.54 -3.14
C SER A 33 1.98 -1.51 -1.98
N ALA A 34 2.02 -2.55 -1.15
CA ALA A 34 1.16 -2.70 0.01
C ALA A 34 1.75 -2.05 1.26
N GLY A 35 0.88 -1.64 2.20
CA GLY A 35 1.22 -1.46 3.61
C GLY A 35 1.32 -2.81 4.34
N PRO A 36 1.23 -2.81 5.69
CA PRO A 36 1.09 -4.04 6.45
C PRO A 36 -0.18 -4.79 6.04
N VAL A 37 -0.03 -6.06 5.67
CA VAL A 37 -1.11 -6.95 5.22
C VAL A 37 -1.12 -8.21 6.06
N GLU A 38 -2.31 -8.65 6.45
CA GLU A 38 -2.53 -9.88 7.21
C GLU A 38 -2.15 -11.10 6.37
N THR A 39 -0.98 -11.64 6.62
CA THR A 39 -0.46 -12.81 5.92
C THR A 39 0.39 -13.64 6.88
N ARG A 40 0.65 -14.90 6.54
CA ARG A 40 1.58 -15.76 7.28
C ARG A 40 2.99 -15.18 7.42
N ALA A 41 3.35 -14.18 6.60
CA ALA A 41 4.63 -13.51 6.74
C ALA A 41 4.73 -12.74 8.07
N LEU A 42 3.62 -12.37 8.69
CA LEU A 42 3.62 -11.73 10.02
C LEU A 42 4.13 -12.66 11.11
N ASP A 43 3.95 -13.98 10.97
CA ASP A 43 4.42 -14.98 11.95
C ASP A 43 5.95 -14.97 12.10
N TRP A 44 6.66 -14.44 11.10
CA TRP A 44 8.11 -14.31 11.12
C TRP A 44 8.62 -13.06 11.85
N PHE A 45 7.71 -12.13 12.19
CA PHE A 45 8.09 -10.95 12.95
C PHE A 45 8.15 -11.31 14.45
N LYS A 46 9.15 -10.78 15.13
CA LYS A 46 9.32 -10.99 16.58
C LYS A 46 8.12 -10.48 17.41
N TRP A 47 7.42 -9.46 16.89
CA TRP A 47 6.27 -8.83 17.55
C TRP A 47 5.14 -8.58 16.54
N PRO A 48 4.39 -9.60 16.14
CA PRO A 48 3.28 -9.43 15.18
C PRO A 48 2.20 -8.46 15.71
N ASP A 49 1.89 -8.51 17.00
CA ASP A 49 0.94 -7.59 17.64
C ASP A 49 1.34 -6.11 17.52
N ALA A 50 2.64 -5.81 17.48
CA ALA A 50 3.12 -4.46 17.27
C ALA A 50 2.85 -3.98 15.84
N VAL A 51 2.90 -4.88 14.86
CA VAL A 51 2.55 -4.57 13.46
C VAL A 51 1.05 -4.28 13.35
N HIS A 52 0.22 -5.07 14.00
CA HIS A 52 -1.23 -4.84 14.05
C HIS A 52 -1.59 -3.50 14.69
N ARG A 53 -1.00 -3.20 15.86
CA ARG A 53 -1.20 -1.90 16.52
C ARG A 53 -0.72 -0.74 15.65
N TYR A 54 0.44 -0.86 15.02
CA TYR A 54 0.95 0.16 14.10
C TYR A 54 -0.03 0.39 12.95
N ALA A 55 -0.45 -0.69 12.28
CA ALA A 55 -1.36 -0.60 11.14
C ALA A 55 -2.70 0.04 11.52
N SER A 56 -3.32 -0.39 12.63
CA SER A 56 -4.60 0.15 13.08
C SER A 56 -4.52 1.58 13.59
N THR A 57 -3.36 2.00 14.12
CA THR A 57 -3.17 3.38 14.60
C THR A 57 -2.84 4.35 13.48
N LYS A 58 -2.02 3.92 12.51
CA LYS A 58 -1.52 4.79 11.44
C LYS A 58 -2.40 4.79 10.19
N SER A 59 -3.18 3.74 9.97
CA SER A 59 -4.13 3.70 8.86
C SER A 59 -5.38 4.53 9.19
N PRO A 60 -5.81 5.44 8.30
CA PRO A 60 -7.11 6.11 8.40
C PRO A 60 -8.30 5.14 8.47
N TRP A 61 -8.12 3.90 8.00
CA TRP A 61 -9.12 2.83 8.06
C TRP A 61 -9.11 2.05 9.38
N SER A 62 -8.19 2.39 10.32
CA SER A 62 -8.05 1.79 11.64
C SER A 62 -7.94 0.26 11.64
N ARG A 63 -7.35 -0.31 10.58
CA ARG A 63 -7.14 -1.75 10.43
C ARG A 63 -5.86 -2.07 9.65
N ILE A 64 -5.40 -3.29 9.79
CA ILE A 64 -4.41 -3.89 8.90
C ILE A 64 -5.05 -4.23 7.55
N GLY A 65 -4.26 -4.16 6.47
CA GLY A 65 -4.69 -4.58 5.15
C GLY A 65 -5.00 -6.08 5.08
N GLN A 66 -5.87 -6.46 4.15
CA GLN A 66 -6.16 -7.86 3.84
C GLN A 66 -5.63 -8.20 2.44
N PRO A 67 -5.28 -9.44 2.14
CA PRO A 67 -4.88 -9.84 0.79
C PRO A 67 -5.89 -9.46 -0.29
N SER A 68 -7.19 -9.48 0.05
CA SER A 68 -8.27 -9.04 -0.85
C SER A 68 -8.21 -7.56 -1.23
N ASP A 69 -7.63 -6.70 -0.37
CA ASP A 69 -7.47 -5.27 -0.67
C ASP A 69 -6.50 -5.07 -1.85
N LEU A 70 -5.53 -5.97 -2.01
CA LEU A 70 -4.56 -5.95 -3.10
C LEU A 70 -5.06 -6.68 -4.33
N ALA A 71 -5.76 -7.80 -4.14
CA ALA A 71 -6.20 -8.68 -5.21
C ALA A 71 -7.10 -7.96 -6.22
N GLY A 72 -7.98 -7.06 -5.75
CA GLY A 72 -8.84 -6.25 -6.62
C GLY A 72 -8.05 -5.34 -7.56
N ILE A 73 -6.98 -4.71 -7.06
CA ILE A 73 -6.11 -3.84 -7.86
C ILE A 73 -5.36 -4.66 -8.90
N VAL A 74 -4.79 -5.80 -8.50
CA VAL A 74 -4.07 -6.69 -9.43
C VAL A 74 -5.04 -7.20 -10.50
N SER A 75 -6.25 -7.61 -10.13
CA SER A 75 -7.27 -8.05 -11.07
C SER A 75 -7.64 -6.96 -12.08
N PHE A 76 -7.85 -5.73 -11.60
CA PHE A 76 -8.12 -4.58 -12.47
C PHE A 76 -6.97 -4.33 -13.47
N LEU A 77 -5.73 -4.38 -13.02
CA LEU A 77 -4.54 -4.18 -13.88
C LEU A 77 -4.39 -5.27 -14.96
N CYS A 78 -5.08 -6.39 -14.85
CA CYS A 78 -5.12 -7.45 -15.84
C CYS A 78 -6.31 -7.34 -16.83
N THR A 79 -7.10 -6.26 -16.76
CA THR A 79 -8.23 -6.03 -17.66
C THR A 79 -7.92 -5.00 -18.75
N ALA A 80 -8.72 -4.96 -19.80
CA ALA A 80 -8.61 -3.95 -20.84
C ALA A 80 -8.82 -2.52 -20.35
N ASP A 81 -9.54 -2.34 -19.23
CA ASP A 81 -9.75 -1.03 -18.63
C ASP A 81 -8.44 -0.40 -18.10
N ALA A 82 -7.41 -1.22 -17.94
CA ALA A 82 -6.07 -0.78 -17.50
C ALA A 82 -5.05 -0.66 -18.65
N ASP A 83 -5.45 -0.78 -19.90
CA ASP A 83 -4.54 -0.80 -21.07
C ASP A 83 -3.67 0.44 -21.20
N TRP A 84 -4.05 1.57 -20.60
CA TRP A 84 -3.24 2.78 -20.62
C TRP A 84 -2.39 2.96 -19.34
N ILE A 85 -2.30 1.90 -18.50
CA ILE A 85 -1.54 1.93 -17.25
C ILE A 85 -0.33 1.02 -17.38
N THR A 86 0.88 1.61 -17.47
CA THR A 86 2.15 0.87 -17.43
C THR A 86 3.23 1.68 -16.72
N GLY A 87 4.22 1.02 -16.13
CA GLY A 87 5.31 1.63 -15.39
C GLY A 87 4.93 2.24 -14.04
N GLN A 88 3.73 1.97 -13.55
CA GLN A 88 3.23 2.55 -12.30
C GLN A 88 3.54 1.67 -11.09
N ILE A 89 3.80 2.32 -9.96
CA ILE A 89 3.80 1.68 -8.65
C ILE A 89 2.57 2.18 -7.90
N ILE A 90 1.52 1.37 -7.91
CA ILE A 90 0.25 1.72 -7.26
C ILE A 90 0.35 1.40 -5.78
N ARG A 91 0.27 2.44 -4.96
CA ARG A 91 0.30 2.30 -3.51
C ARG A 91 -1.08 1.96 -2.97
N ALA A 92 -1.17 0.81 -2.30
CA ALA A 92 -2.39 0.27 -1.71
C ALA A 92 -2.13 -0.08 -0.25
N ASP A 93 -1.97 0.93 0.58
CA ASP A 93 -1.51 0.81 1.97
C ASP A 93 -2.49 1.37 3.00
N GLY A 94 -3.73 1.66 2.58
CA GLY A 94 -4.73 2.25 3.46
C GLY A 94 -4.37 3.65 3.96
N GLY A 95 -3.49 4.36 3.24
CA GLY A 95 -3.06 5.72 3.57
C GLY A 95 -1.94 5.80 4.61
N ILE A 96 -1.39 4.68 5.07
CA ILE A 96 -0.34 4.65 6.11
C ILE A 96 0.88 5.48 5.72
N SER A 97 1.27 5.46 4.45
CA SER A 97 2.45 6.17 3.97
C SER A 97 2.24 7.65 3.66
N MET A 98 1.03 8.17 3.82
CA MET A 98 0.74 9.59 3.57
C MET A 98 1.26 10.51 4.69
N GLY A 99 1.81 9.93 5.77
CA GLY A 99 2.38 10.69 6.89
C GLY A 99 1.35 10.99 7.99
N GLU A 100 1.69 11.93 8.84
CA GLU A 100 0.82 12.35 9.93
C GLU A 100 -0.45 13.02 9.38
N ASN A 101 -1.59 12.49 9.75
CA ASN A 101 -2.87 13.08 9.42
C ASN A 101 -3.10 14.28 10.35
N PHE A 102 -3.71 15.36 9.85
CA PHE A 102 -4.16 16.50 10.67
C PHE A 102 -4.98 16.04 11.90
N HIS A 103 -5.73 14.95 11.76
CA HIS A 103 -6.45 14.30 12.86
C HIS A 103 -5.54 13.85 14.03
N ASP A 104 -4.28 13.53 13.77
CA ASP A 104 -3.32 13.12 14.82
C ASP A 104 -2.92 14.29 15.71
N TRP A 105 -3.07 15.52 15.22
CA TRP A 105 -2.79 16.77 15.93
C TRP A 105 -3.99 17.29 16.74
N LEU A 106 -5.17 16.70 16.55
CA LEU A 106 -6.37 17.09 17.29
C LEU A 106 -6.36 16.46 18.69
N THR A 107 -6.82 17.21 19.69
CA THR A 107 -7.13 16.66 21.01
C THR A 107 -8.31 15.70 20.93
N ASP A 108 -8.49 14.87 21.96
CA ASP A 108 -9.60 13.91 21.99
C ASP A 108 -10.96 14.62 21.94
N GLU A 109 -11.09 15.81 22.55
CA GLU A 109 -12.29 16.65 22.48
C GLU A 109 -12.56 17.13 21.05
N GLN A 110 -11.53 17.60 20.33
CA GLN A 110 -11.62 18.05 18.95
C GLN A 110 -11.96 16.90 18.00
N LYS A 111 -11.41 15.69 18.24
CA LYS A 111 -11.75 14.47 17.49
C LYS A 111 -13.21 14.08 17.69
N ALA A 112 -13.70 14.17 18.94
CA ALA A 112 -15.09 13.87 19.25
C ALA A 112 -16.05 14.87 18.58
N GLU A 113 -15.69 16.15 18.50
CA GLU A 113 -16.48 17.19 17.85
C GLU A 113 -16.50 17.01 16.32
N ALA A 114 -15.36 16.72 15.69
CA ALA A 114 -15.25 16.47 14.25
C ALA A 114 -16.08 15.26 13.79
N ASN A 115 -16.30 14.27 14.66
CA ASN A 115 -17.08 13.08 14.36
C ASN A 115 -18.60 13.25 14.57
N LYS A 116 -19.05 14.33 15.22
CA LYS A 116 -20.51 14.61 15.41
C LYS A 116 -21.22 15.12 14.16
N GLY A 117 -20.47 15.48 13.12
CA GLY A 117 -21.00 16.02 11.87
C GLY A 117 -21.07 15.03 10.70
N ARG A 118 -20.86 13.71 10.98
CA ARG A 118 -20.91 12.67 9.95
C ARG A 118 -22.07 11.72 10.14
#